data_7230f82d4f3500bdd2ac3636fa8159c0
#
_entry.id   7230f82d4f3500bdd2ac3636fa8159c0
#
_cell.length_a   1.000
_cell.length_b   1.000
_cell.length_c   1.000
_cell.angle_alpha   90.00
_cell.angle_beta   90.00
_cell.angle_gamma   90.00
#
_symmetry.space_group_name_H-M   'P 1'
#
loop_
_entity.id
_entity.type
_entity.pdbx_description
1 polymer ?
#
loop_
_entity_poly.entity_id
_entity_poly.type
_entity_poly.pdbx_seq_one_letter_code
_entity_poly.pdbx_strand_id
1 'polypeptide(L)'
;EIRLSLVGSEMCIRDRLEVRRANMEGDNEVTIRDLIKSSLRMRPDRIIVGETRGEEALDMLQAMGTGHDGSLSTGHANSPKDMLVRLRTMVLMGMSMPAEAIDRQIASAIDIVVHLKRMRDRTRKVVEITEVGDYGEDGFELIPLFSFVEEGEDESGKIIGKLKKTEARLKNTGKFLSYIGGSAAKQA
;
A
#
# COMPACT_ATOMS: atom_id res chain seq x y z
N GLU A 1 -4.50 14.16 -10.35
CA GLU A 1 -5.45 14.44 -9.27
C GLU A 1 -5.25 13.40 -8.18
N ILE A 2 -4.70 13.81 -7.03
CA ILE A 2 -4.41 12.90 -5.92
C ILE A 2 -5.54 13.06 -4.92
N ARG A 3 -6.14 11.93 -4.51
CA ARG A 3 -7.35 11.88 -3.69
C ARG A 3 -7.15 11.04 -2.46
N LEU A 4 -7.62 11.51 -1.33
CA LEU A 4 -7.72 10.77 -0.09
C LEU A 4 -9.19 10.36 0.11
N SER A 5 -9.45 9.12 0.50
CA SER A 5 -10.78 8.64 0.84
C SER A 5 -10.76 8.05 2.25
N LEU A 6 -11.80 8.33 3.00
CA LEU A 6 -12.05 7.79 4.34
C LEU A 6 -13.21 6.81 4.26
N VAL A 7 -13.13 5.74 5.02
CA VAL A 7 -14.20 4.73 5.11
C VAL A 7 -14.51 4.52 6.57
N GLY A 8 -15.74 4.82 6.97
CA GLY A 8 -16.24 4.64 8.33
C GLY A 8 -17.06 3.38 8.50
N SER A 9 -17.19 2.87 9.74
CA SER A 9 -17.78 1.56 10.06
C SER A 9 -19.29 1.55 10.16
N GLU A 10 -19.92 2.63 10.60
CA GLU A 10 -21.34 2.56 11.02
C GLU A 10 -22.36 2.72 9.88
N MET A 11 -21.98 3.35 8.76
CA MET A 11 -22.89 3.54 7.61
C MET A 11 -22.17 3.47 6.25
N CYS A 12 -21.00 2.86 6.15
CA CYS A 12 -20.20 2.87 4.92
C CYS A 12 -19.99 4.31 4.37
N ILE A 13 -19.80 5.27 5.26
CA ILE A 13 -19.55 6.67 4.90
C ILE A 13 -18.16 6.71 4.24
N ARG A 14 -18.12 7.29 3.06
CA ARG A 14 -16.89 7.53 2.32
C ARG A 14 -16.73 9.02 2.08
N ASP A 15 -15.88 9.64 2.88
CA ASP A 15 -15.47 11.02 2.66
C ASP A 15 -14.33 11.06 1.64
N ARG A 16 -14.31 12.11 0.84
CA ARG A 16 -13.30 12.33 -0.17
C ARG A 16 -12.71 13.71 -0.01
N LEU A 17 -11.40 13.73 0.20
CA LEU A 17 -10.60 14.95 0.31
C LEU A 17 -9.74 15.10 -0.94
N GLU A 18 -9.58 16.33 -1.40
CA GLU A 18 -8.80 16.63 -2.60
C GLU A 18 -7.76 17.71 -2.32
N VAL A 19 -6.58 17.54 -2.88
CA VAL A 19 -5.53 18.56 -2.84
C VAL A 19 -5.97 19.81 -3.57
N ARG A 20 -5.50 20.95 -3.11
CA ARG A 20 -5.65 22.22 -3.78
C ARG A 20 -4.28 22.79 -4.06
N ARG A 21 -4.02 23.13 -5.31
CA ARG A 21 -2.78 23.85 -5.69
C ARG A 21 -2.84 25.27 -5.14
N ALA A 22 -1.66 25.82 -4.86
CA ALA A 22 -1.52 27.22 -4.54
C ALA A 22 -2.17 28.12 -5.63
N ASN A 23 -2.73 29.24 -5.21
CA ASN A 23 -3.22 30.27 -6.13
C ASN A 23 -2.06 30.97 -6.86
N MET A 24 -2.37 31.96 -7.70
CA MET A 24 -1.34 32.71 -8.45
C MET A 24 -0.40 33.51 -7.54
N GLU A 25 -0.79 33.78 -6.30
CA GLU A 25 -0.01 34.50 -5.28
C GLU A 25 0.85 33.56 -4.43
N GLY A 26 0.71 32.21 -4.65
CA GLY A 26 1.43 31.18 -3.89
C GLY A 26 0.73 30.72 -2.62
N ASP A 27 -0.47 31.23 -2.34
CA ASP A 27 -1.21 30.96 -1.11
C ASP A 27 -2.29 29.88 -1.27
N ASN A 28 -2.85 29.44 -0.12
CA ASN A 28 -3.99 28.53 -0.05
C ASN A 28 -3.74 27.12 -0.64
N GLU A 29 -2.51 26.66 -0.66
CA GLU A 29 -2.21 25.27 -0.97
C GLU A 29 -2.76 24.34 0.11
N VAL A 30 -3.28 23.17 -0.34
CA VAL A 30 -3.64 22.06 0.54
C VAL A 30 -2.95 20.82 0.00
N THR A 31 -1.96 20.33 0.72
CA THR A 31 -1.13 19.19 0.34
C THR A 31 -1.78 17.87 0.75
N ILE A 32 -1.32 16.73 0.20
CA ILE A 32 -1.71 15.40 0.70
C ILE A 32 -1.36 15.24 2.17
N ARG A 33 -0.22 15.76 2.59
CA ARG A 33 0.22 15.75 3.99
C ARG A 33 -0.81 16.41 4.92
N ASP A 34 -1.34 17.56 4.54
CA ASP A 34 -2.38 18.28 5.29
C ASP A 34 -3.68 17.46 5.34
N LEU A 35 -4.03 16.81 4.22
CA LEU A 35 -5.22 15.97 4.13
C LEU A 35 -5.09 14.72 5.01
N ILE A 36 -3.93 14.05 5.03
CA ILE A 36 -3.69 12.91 5.91
C ILE A 36 -3.83 13.33 7.37
N LYS A 37 -3.18 14.42 7.79
CA LYS A 37 -3.29 14.95 9.15
C LYS A 37 -4.73 15.33 9.53
N SER A 38 -5.47 15.89 8.61
CA SER A 38 -6.88 16.23 8.82
C SER A 38 -7.75 14.99 8.92
N SER A 39 -7.50 13.99 8.06
CA SER A 39 -8.24 12.73 8.06
C SER A 39 -8.10 11.96 9.38
N LEU A 40 -6.92 11.92 9.97
CA LEU A 40 -6.68 11.29 11.26
C LEU A 40 -7.54 11.87 12.40
N ARG A 41 -7.93 13.16 12.28
CA ARG A 41 -8.83 13.82 13.26
C ARG A 41 -10.31 13.49 13.04
N MET A 42 -10.66 12.93 11.89
CA MET A 42 -12.02 12.52 11.54
C MET A 42 -12.36 11.12 12.05
N ARG A 43 -11.43 10.44 12.75
CA ARG A 43 -11.55 9.08 13.28
C ARG A 43 -11.98 8.07 12.22
N PRO A 44 -11.27 7.95 11.10
CA PRO A 44 -11.60 6.99 10.05
C PRO A 44 -11.24 5.57 10.50
N ASP A 45 -11.97 4.58 10.01
CA ASP A 45 -11.55 3.18 10.14
C ASP A 45 -10.38 2.87 9.20
N ARG A 46 -10.40 3.46 8.00
CA ARG A 46 -9.39 3.26 6.97
C ARG A 46 -9.10 4.55 6.22
N ILE A 47 -7.86 4.70 5.82
CA ILE A 47 -7.40 5.83 5.02
C ILE A 47 -6.92 5.29 3.67
N ILE A 48 -7.47 5.83 2.58
CA ILE A 48 -7.06 5.47 1.22
C ILE A 48 -6.33 6.65 0.61
N VAL A 49 -5.01 6.55 0.48
CA VAL A 49 -4.18 7.54 -0.21
C VAL A 49 -4.10 7.15 -1.67
N GLY A 50 -4.64 7.99 -2.55
CA GLY A 50 -4.75 7.69 -3.98
C GLY A 50 -3.41 7.39 -4.64
N GLU A 51 -2.35 8.11 -4.27
CA GLU A 51 -0.98 7.87 -4.69
C GLU A 51 0.01 8.55 -3.75
N THR A 52 1.16 7.92 -3.53
CA THR A 52 2.30 8.48 -2.78
C THR A 52 3.47 8.69 -3.73
N ARG A 53 4.00 9.90 -3.77
CA ARG A 53 5.08 10.32 -4.70
C ARG A 53 6.25 11.03 -4.05
N GLY A 54 6.07 11.56 -2.84
CA GLY A 54 7.03 12.42 -2.17
C GLY A 54 7.01 12.28 -0.65
N GLU A 55 7.29 13.37 0.03
CA GLU A 55 7.46 13.43 1.49
C GLU A 55 6.23 13.01 2.31
N GLU A 56 5.04 13.03 1.73
CA GLU A 56 3.80 12.53 2.35
C GLU A 56 3.87 11.04 2.70
N ALA A 57 4.85 10.31 2.16
CA ALA A 57 5.08 8.91 2.46
C ALA A 57 5.24 8.66 3.97
N LEU A 58 5.90 9.57 4.68
CA LEU A 58 6.05 9.47 6.13
C LEU A 58 4.71 9.55 6.85
N ASP A 59 3.88 10.54 6.51
CA ASP A 59 2.57 10.73 7.15
C ASP A 59 1.63 9.56 6.82
N MET A 60 1.72 9.01 5.61
CA MET A 60 1.00 7.81 5.20
C MET A 60 1.42 6.58 6.03
N LEU A 61 2.72 6.32 6.17
CA LEU A 61 3.23 5.21 6.98
C LEU A 61 2.83 5.34 8.45
N GLN A 62 2.87 6.55 9.00
CA GLN A 62 2.40 6.81 10.36
C GLN A 62 0.90 6.52 10.51
N ALA A 63 0.09 6.95 9.55
CA ALA A 63 -1.34 6.68 9.55
C ALA A 63 -1.64 5.17 9.49
N MET A 64 -0.94 4.42 8.63
CA MET A 64 -1.08 2.97 8.50
C MET A 64 -0.59 2.21 9.74
N GLY A 65 0.46 2.71 10.41
CA GLY A 65 1.05 2.09 11.61
C GLY A 65 0.33 2.43 12.92
N THR A 66 -0.72 3.26 12.92
CA THR A 66 -1.39 3.75 14.15
C THR A 66 -2.84 3.31 14.30
N GLY A 67 -3.15 2.08 13.90
CA GLY A 67 -4.46 1.46 14.17
C GLY A 67 -5.54 1.73 13.11
N HIS A 68 -5.13 2.10 11.89
CA HIS A 68 -6.02 2.24 10.74
C HIS A 68 -5.85 1.04 9.79
N ASP A 69 -6.02 -0.17 10.35
CA ASP A 69 -5.82 -1.42 9.62
C ASP A 69 -6.69 -1.50 8.36
N GLY A 70 -6.10 -2.01 7.26
CA GLY A 70 -6.76 -2.08 5.96
C GLY A 70 -6.71 -0.75 5.18
N SER A 71 -5.90 0.21 5.61
CA SER A 71 -5.59 1.40 4.80
C SER A 71 -4.83 1.01 3.54
N LEU A 72 -4.99 1.80 2.48
CA LEU A 72 -4.47 1.50 1.15
C LEU A 72 -3.75 2.71 0.57
N SER A 73 -2.71 2.45 -0.20
CA SER A 73 -2.08 3.46 -1.07
C SER A 73 -1.64 2.83 -2.38
N THR A 74 -1.35 3.66 -3.36
CA THR A 74 -0.71 3.21 -4.60
C THR A 74 0.62 3.92 -4.80
N GLY A 75 1.49 3.30 -5.58
CA GLY A 75 2.77 3.86 -5.98
C GLY A 75 3.30 3.17 -7.22
N HIS A 76 4.34 3.72 -7.81
CA HIS A 76 4.96 3.20 -9.03
C HIS A 76 6.35 2.63 -8.73
N ALA A 77 6.53 1.35 -9.02
CA ALA A 77 7.82 0.65 -8.93
C ALA A 77 7.84 -0.54 -9.88
N ASN A 78 9.02 -1.12 -10.11
CA ASN A 78 9.18 -2.27 -11.00
C ASN A 78 8.93 -3.61 -10.29
N SER A 79 9.02 -3.62 -8.96
CA SER A 79 8.81 -4.81 -8.11
C SER A 79 8.33 -4.39 -6.72
N PRO A 80 7.78 -5.33 -5.90
CA PRO A 80 7.48 -5.08 -4.50
C PRO A 80 8.70 -4.56 -3.72
N LYS A 81 9.87 -5.16 -3.90
CA LYS A 81 11.12 -4.72 -3.26
C LYS A 81 11.47 -3.27 -3.63
N ASP A 82 11.40 -2.94 -4.92
CA ASP A 82 11.72 -1.59 -5.39
C ASP A 82 10.73 -0.56 -4.81
N MET A 83 9.47 -0.95 -4.58
CA MET A 83 8.48 -0.07 -3.97
C MET A 83 8.87 0.30 -2.54
N LEU A 84 9.32 -0.67 -1.73
CA LEU A 84 9.75 -0.40 -0.35
C LEU A 84 11.00 0.50 -0.31
N VAL A 85 11.97 0.24 -1.18
CA VAL A 85 13.16 1.11 -1.34
C VAL A 85 12.77 2.53 -1.77
N ARG A 86 11.81 2.63 -2.69
CA ARG A 86 11.29 3.92 -3.14
C ARG A 86 10.55 4.67 -2.02
N LEU A 87 9.76 3.99 -1.19
CA LEU A 87 9.13 4.58 -0.01
C LEU A 87 10.17 5.18 0.95
N ARG A 88 11.26 4.46 1.22
CA ARG A 88 12.37 5.01 2.00
C ARG A 88 12.92 6.31 1.40
N THR A 89 13.14 6.33 0.09
CA THR A 89 13.62 7.54 -0.60
C THR A 89 12.63 8.69 -0.46
N MET A 90 11.33 8.44 -0.58
CA MET A 90 10.29 9.46 -0.39
C MET A 90 10.26 10.01 1.04
N VAL A 91 10.40 9.16 2.06
CA VAL A 91 10.50 9.59 3.46
C VAL A 91 11.72 10.51 3.66
N LEU A 92 12.86 10.15 3.07
CA LEU A 92 14.09 10.95 3.14
C LEU A 92 13.99 12.32 2.46
N MET A 93 13.03 12.52 1.54
CA MET A 93 12.76 13.84 0.96
C MET A 93 12.20 14.82 1.99
N GLY A 94 11.43 14.32 2.95
CA GLY A 94 10.75 15.16 3.95
C GLY A 94 11.42 15.18 5.33
N MET A 95 12.30 14.22 5.63
CA MET A 95 12.91 14.08 6.95
C MET A 95 14.27 13.37 6.88
N SER A 96 15.23 13.88 7.64
CA SER A 96 16.50 13.20 7.84
C SER A 96 16.37 12.19 8.98
N MET A 97 16.41 10.90 8.65
CA MET A 97 16.36 9.77 9.59
C MET A 97 17.36 8.69 9.17
N PRO A 98 17.86 7.85 10.11
CA PRO A 98 18.62 6.67 9.75
C PRO A 98 17.79 5.74 8.83
N ALA A 99 18.39 5.28 7.74
CA ALA A 99 17.69 4.44 6.75
C ALA A 99 17.05 3.19 7.39
N GLU A 100 17.76 2.56 8.32
CA GLU A 100 17.26 1.39 9.06
C GLU A 100 15.99 1.69 9.87
N ALA A 101 15.89 2.87 10.50
CA ALA A 101 14.70 3.26 11.23
C ALA A 101 13.49 3.44 10.29
N ILE A 102 13.72 3.99 9.10
CA ILE A 102 12.68 4.12 8.06
C ILE A 102 12.25 2.74 7.57
N ASP A 103 13.20 1.84 7.30
CA ASP A 103 12.88 0.51 6.80
C ASP A 103 12.10 -0.31 7.82
N ARG A 104 12.43 -0.23 9.11
CA ARG A 104 11.64 -0.84 10.19
C ARG A 104 10.23 -0.25 10.26
N GLN A 105 10.07 1.05 10.07
CA GLN A 105 8.76 1.70 10.04
C GLN A 105 7.93 1.24 8.81
N ILE A 106 8.56 1.10 7.65
CA ILE A 106 7.91 0.57 6.44
C ILE A 106 7.42 -0.87 6.69
N ALA A 107 8.29 -1.74 7.22
CA ALA A 107 7.94 -3.14 7.51
C ALA A 107 6.81 -3.26 8.53
N SER A 108 6.73 -2.33 9.51
CA SER A 108 5.65 -2.30 10.49
C SER A 108 4.31 -1.79 9.93
N ALA A 109 4.35 -0.91 8.92
CA ALA A 109 3.17 -0.23 8.40
C ALA A 109 2.55 -0.92 7.19
N ILE A 110 3.34 -1.63 6.38
CA ILE A 110 2.91 -2.27 5.14
C ILE A 110 2.86 -3.78 5.34
N ASP A 111 1.67 -4.36 5.22
CA ASP A 111 1.48 -5.80 5.37
C ASP A 111 1.55 -6.53 4.02
N ILE A 112 0.94 -5.96 2.98
CA ILE A 112 0.79 -6.61 1.66
C ILE A 112 1.12 -5.63 0.54
N VAL A 113 1.87 -6.10 -0.43
CA VAL A 113 2.09 -5.40 -1.71
C VAL A 113 1.44 -6.18 -2.84
N VAL A 114 0.53 -5.54 -3.57
CA VAL A 114 -0.08 -6.09 -4.78
C VAL A 114 0.59 -5.45 -5.99
N HIS A 115 1.36 -6.22 -6.73
CA HIS A 115 2.09 -5.73 -7.90
C HIS A 115 1.31 -5.95 -9.18
N LEU A 116 0.96 -4.84 -9.82
CA LEU A 116 0.33 -4.83 -11.15
C LEU A 116 1.36 -4.47 -12.20
N LYS A 117 1.42 -5.23 -13.28
CA LYS A 117 2.33 -4.99 -14.41
C LYS A 117 1.54 -4.83 -15.71
N ARG A 118 2.02 -3.91 -16.55
CA ARG A 118 1.58 -3.88 -17.95
C ARG A 118 2.38 -4.92 -18.72
N MET A 119 1.68 -5.89 -19.26
CA MET A 119 2.26 -6.99 -20.02
C MET A 119 2.66 -6.54 -21.45
N ARG A 120 3.39 -7.40 -22.19
CA ARG A 120 3.82 -7.13 -23.56
C ARG A 120 2.63 -6.94 -24.54
N ASP A 121 1.51 -7.60 -24.26
CA ASP A 121 0.24 -7.46 -25.00
C ASP A 121 -0.56 -6.19 -24.62
N ARG A 122 0.03 -5.31 -23.81
CA ARG A 122 -0.54 -4.07 -23.27
C ARG A 122 -1.67 -4.26 -22.26
N THR A 123 -2.06 -5.48 -21.91
CA THR A 123 -2.99 -5.73 -20.82
C THR A 123 -2.32 -5.45 -19.47
N ARG A 124 -3.12 -5.17 -18.44
CA ARG A 124 -2.66 -5.04 -17.05
C ARG A 124 -3.09 -6.26 -16.28
N LYS A 125 -2.14 -6.88 -15.59
CA LYS A 125 -2.39 -8.06 -14.77
C LYS A 125 -1.75 -7.88 -13.40
N VAL A 126 -2.37 -8.46 -12.38
CA VAL A 126 -1.71 -8.69 -11.11
C VAL A 126 -0.68 -9.78 -11.33
N VAL A 127 0.59 -9.46 -11.13
CA VAL A 127 1.69 -10.42 -11.38
C VAL A 127 2.23 -11.03 -10.10
N GLU A 128 2.01 -10.34 -8.97
CA GLU A 128 2.51 -10.81 -7.68
C GLU A 128 1.68 -10.23 -6.54
N ILE A 129 1.43 -11.02 -5.49
CA ILE A 129 0.93 -10.57 -4.19
C ILE A 129 1.92 -11.07 -3.16
N THR A 130 2.54 -10.14 -2.45
CA THR A 130 3.66 -10.40 -1.55
C THR A 130 3.35 -9.83 -0.17
N GLU A 131 3.51 -10.65 0.87
CA GLU A 131 3.53 -10.20 2.25
C GLU A 131 4.86 -9.55 2.57
N VAL A 132 4.81 -8.45 3.28
CA VAL A 132 5.98 -7.78 3.85
C VAL A 132 6.11 -8.24 5.29
N GLY A 133 7.16 -8.98 5.57
CA GLY A 133 7.54 -9.39 6.93
C GLY A 133 8.46 -8.37 7.60
N ASP A 134 9.21 -8.85 8.56
CA ASP A 134 10.13 -8.01 9.34
C ASP A 134 11.30 -7.47 8.50
N TYR A 135 11.90 -6.39 9.00
CA TYR A 135 13.17 -5.87 8.47
C TYR A 135 14.32 -6.37 9.36
N GLY A 136 15.24 -7.11 8.75
CA GLY A 136 16.41 -7.71 9.42
C GLY A 136 17.74 -7.37 8.74
N GLU A 137 18.79 -8.11 9.06
CA GLU A 137 20.14 -7.91 8.51
C GLU A 137 20.18 -8.07 6.99
N ASP A 138 19.36 -8.99 6.43
CA ASP A 138 19.24 -9.24 4.99
C ASP A 138 18.27 -8.27 4.28
N GLY A 139 17.72 -7.30 4.99
CA GLY A 139 16.73 -6.34 4.48
C GLY A 139 15.29 -6.74 4.76
N PHE A 140 14.37 -6.36 3.86
CA PHE A 140 12.95 -6.70 3.99
C PHE A 140 12.72 -8.19 3.72
N GLU A 141 12.03 -8.85 4.65
CA GLU A 141 11.48 -10.20 4.40
C GLU A 141 10.27 -10.06 3.47
N LEU A 142 10.38 -10.64 2.28
CA LEU A 142 9.31 -10.62 1.28
C LEU A 142 8.85 -12.05 1.02
N ILE A 143 7.56 -12.31 1.25
CA ILE A 143 6.95 -13.64 1.14
C ILE A 143 5.94 -13.61 -0.01
N PRO A 144 6.28 -14.09 -1.21
CA PRO A 144 5.35 -14.15 -2.32
C PRO A 144 4.24 -15.16 -2.03
N LEU A 145 3.01 -14.68 -1.88
CA LEU A 145 1.82 -15.52 -1.63
C LEU A 145 1.18 -16.00 -2.92
N PHE A 146 1.21 -15.14 -3.96
CA PHE A 146 0.70 -15.45 -5.28
C PHE A 146 1.65 -14.91 -6.34
N SER A 147 1.84 -15.68 -7.41
CA SER A 147 2.63 -15.29 -8.58
C SER A 147 1.88 -15.61 -9.87
N PHE A 148 1.96 -14.71 -10.85
CA PHE A 148 1.35 -14.92 -12.16
C PHE A 148 2.18 -15.92 -12.96
N VAL A 149 1.54 -16.96 -13.42
CA VAL A 149 2.11 -17.97 -14.31
C VAL A 149 1.52 -17.78 -15.69
N GLU A 150 2.37 -17.41 -16.64
CA GLU A 150 1.99 -17.31 -18.04
C GLU A 150 1.86 -18.73 -18.63
N GLU A 151 0.75 -18.98 -19.31
CA GLU A 151 0.42 -20.28 -19.90
C GLU A 151 0.50 -20.24 -21.45
N GLY A 152 0.60 -19.05 -22.05
CA GLY A 152 0.72 -18.87 -23.49
C GLY A 152 0.07 -17.56 -23.98
N GLU A 153 -0.27 -17.54 -25.25
CA GLU A 153 -1.00 -16.44 -25.91
C GLU A 153 -2.23 -17.00 -26.62
N ASP A 154 -3.30 -16.20 -26.68
CA ASP A 154 -4.48 -16.52 -27.47
C ASP A 154 -4.28 -16.18 -28.97
N GLU A 155 -5.25 -16.51 -29.80
CA GLU A 155 -5.23 -16.23 -31.24
C GLU A 155 -5.10 -14.73 -31.57
N SER A 156 -5.41 -13.85 -30.63
CA SER A 156 -5.27 -12.39 -30.76
C SER A 156 -3.92 -11.86 -30.24
N GLY A 157 -3.02 -12.76 -29.78
CA GLY A 157 -1.73 -12.39 -29.20
C GLY A 157 -1.82 -11.85 -27.76
N LYS A 158 -2.94 -12.07 -27.07
CA LYS A 158 -3.07 -11.71 -25.65
C LYS A 158 -2.51 -12.80 -24.76
N ILE A 159 -1.84 -12.37 -23.71
CA ILE A 159 -1.23 -13.27 -22.74
C ILE A 159 -2.31 -13.99 -21.93
N ILE A 160 -2.30 -15.31 -22.03
CA ILE A 160 -3.09 -16.22 -21.19
C ILE A 160 -2.23 -16.62 -19.99
N GLY A 161 -2.84 -16.64 -18.80
CA GLY A 161 -2.17 -17.08 -17.60
C GLY A 161 -3.05 -16.86 -16.37
N LYS A 162 -2.60 -17.39 -15.24
CA LYS A 162 -3.33 -17.37 -13.98
C LYS A 162 -2.43 -16.91 -12.84
N LEU A 163 -3.01 -16.17 -11.92
CA LEU A 163 -2.39 -15.90 -10.64
C LEU A 163 -2.50 -17.19 -9.79
N LYS A 164 -1.38 -17.84 -9.54
CA LYS A 164 -1.32 -19.10 -8.78
C LYS A 164 -0.81 -18.84 -7.36
N LYS A 165 -1.42 -19.49 -6.39
CA LYS A 165 -0.94 -19.51 -5.01
C LYS A 165 0.41 -20.22 -4.97
N THR A 166 1.35 -19.69 -4.19
CA THR A 166 2.65 -20.31 -3.90
C THR A 166 2.49 -21.33 -2.76
N GLU A 167 3.57 -21.98 -2.37
CA GLU A 167 3.61 -22.83 -1.18
C GLU A 167 3.67 -22.04 0.13
N ALA A 168 3.98 -20.76 0.03
CA ALA A 168 4.07 -19.87 1.18
C ALA A 168 2.69 -19.64 1.82
N ARG A 169 2.70 -19.46 3.12
CA ARG A 169 1.52 -19.11 3.91
C ARG A 169 1.68 -17.73 4.49
N LEU A 170 0.56 -17.03 4.67
CA LEU A 170 0.52 -15.75 5.36
C LEU A 170 1.11 -15.93 6.77
N LYS A 171 2.15 -15.16 7.08
CA LYS A 171 2.87 -15.23 8.36
C LYS A 171 2.15 -14.41 9.43
N ASN A 172 1.77 -13.18 9.08
CA ASN A 172 1.10 -12.27 10.00
C ASN A 172 -0.43 -12.34 9.87
N THR A 173 -1.04 -13.22 10.63
CA THR A 173 -2.50 -13.42 10.62
C THR A 173 -3.23 -12.60 11.68
N GLY A 174 -2.52 -11.92 12.59
CA GLY A 174 -3.11 -11.25 13.76
C GLY A 174 -4.15 -10.20 13.39
N LYS A 175 -3.82 -9.29 12.48
CA LYS A 175 -4.74 -8.26 11.98
C LYS A 175 -5.96 -8.87 11.28
N PHE A 176 -5.74 -9.90 10.48
CA PHE A 176 -6.80 -10.59 9.75
C PHE A 176 -7.80 -11.29 10.68
N LEU A 177 -7.30 -12.03 11.69
CA LEU A 177 -8.14 -12.75 12.63
C LEU A 177 -8.99 -11.82 13.50
N SER A 178 -8.50 -10.64 13.84
CA SER A 178 -9.28 -9.63 14.58
C SER A 178 -10.52 -9.16 13.82
N TYR A 179 -10.46 -9.13 12.49
CA TYR A 179 -11.58 -8.71 11.61
C TYR A 179 -12.61 -9.81 11.36
N ILE A 180 -12.19 -11.07 11.26
CA ILE A 180 -13.10 -12.17 10.91
C ILE A 180 -13.96 -12.60 12.10
N GLY A 181 -13.63 -12.11 13.31
CA GLY A 181 -14.31 -12.53 14.55
C GLY A 181 -14.19 -14.05 14.79
N GLY A 182 -14.02 -14.48 16.00
CA GLY A 182 -13.64 -15.86 16.39
C GLY A 182 -14.51 -17.05 15.89
N SER A 183 -15.39 -16.86 14.91
CA SER A 183 -16.18 -17.91 14.27
C SER A 183 -15.47 -18.57 13.08
N ALA A 184 -14.59 -17.85 12.37
CA ALA A 184 -13.89 -18.38 11.19
C ALA A 184 -12.50 -18.96 11.50
N ALA A 185 -11.96 -18.71 12.68
CA ALA A 185 -10.63 -19.18 13.10
C ALA A 185 -10.56 -20.72 13.33
N LYS A 186 -11.67 -21.44 13.22
CA LYS A 186 -11.73 -22.91 13.36
C LYS A 186 -11.63 -23.69 12.05
N GLN A 187 -11.51 -23.03 10.90
CA GLN A 187 -11.47 -23.67 9.58
C GLN A 187 -10.27 -23.26 8.70
N ALA A 188 -9.26 -22.58 9.25
CA ALA A 188 -8.05 -22.19 8.50
C ALA A 188 -6.85 -23.07 8.89
#